data_89280bdd9033105b42715e5a456eb5d3
#
_entry.id   89280bdd9033105b42715e5a456eb5d3
#
_cell.length_a   1.000
_cell.length_b   1.000
_cell.length_c   1.000
_cell.angle_alpha   90.00
_cell.angle_beta   90.00
_cell.angle_gamma   90.00
#
_symmetry.space_group_name_H-M   'P 1'
#
loop_
_entity.id
_entity.type
_entity.pdbx_description
1 polymer ?
#
loop_
_entity_poly.entity_id
_entity_poly.type
_entity_poly.pdbx_seq_one_letter_code
_entity_poly.pdbx_strand_id
1 'polypeptide(L)'
;IEDSAQTDEQKNALRTRADEIFRTLIDTDVIEIEQEDGRDYYYTTVDLPQDFALDQPLSPFLIAALELLDPASPSYALDVISMAEATLEDPKQILRAQERQARDKAMEEMKADGVDYDERLDRLQDITYPKPLNDLLTEAFDQYRKDVPWANDYWINPKSVVRDMVETASDFNGYIARYNAARSEGTLLRYLSDAYRVLARTVPPEKRNEELDDIIAW
;
A
#
# COMPACT_ATOMS: atom_id res chain seq x y z
N ILE A 1 -2.53 6.77 25.00
CA ILE A 1 -3.09 5.50 25.52
C ILE A 1 -3.73 5.74 26.89
N GLU A 2 -3.04 6.41 27.82
CA GLU A 2 -3.51 6.61 29.21
C GLU A 2 -4.86 7.33 29.29
N ASP A 3 -5.05 8.38 28.49
CA ASP A 3 -6.26 9.22 28.48
C ASP A 3 -7.40 8.65 27.61
N SER A 4 -7.24 7.43 27.06
CA SER A 4 -8.29 6.82 26.26
C SER A 4 -9.43 6.27 27.13
N ALA A 5 -10.65 6.29 26.60
CA ALA A 5 -11.85 5.74 27.26
C ALA A 5 -11.91 4.19 27.24
N GLN A 6 -10.82 3.51 26.90
CA GLN A 6 -10.73 2.07 26.80
C GLN A 6 -10.54 1.40 28.16
N THR A 7 -10.85 0.10 28.24
CA THR A 7 -10.59 -0.71 29.44
C THR A 7 -9.08 -0.89 29.68
N ASP A 8 -8.69 -1.21 30.91
CA ASP A 8 -7.29 -1.42 31.26
C ASP A 8 -6.66 -2.57 30.45
N GLU A 9 -7.43 -3.61 30.12
CA GLU A 9 -6.98 -4.70 29.25
C GLU A 9 -6.70 -4.21 27.83
N GLN A 10 -7.58 -3.39 27.29
CA GLN A 10 -7.39 -2.76 25.97
C GLN A 10 -6.21 -1.79 25.96
N LYS A 11 -6.02 -1.01 27.05
CA LYS A 11 -4.86 -0.13 27.19
C LYS A 11 -3.55 -0.91 27.24
N ASN A 12 -3.52 -2.04 27.95
CA ASN A 12 -2.34 -2.90 27.99
C ASN A 12 -2.03 -3.52 26.62
N ALA A 13 -3.04 -3.98 25.89
CA ALA A 13 -2.86 -4.47 24.52
C ALA A 13 -2.28 -3.40 23.60
N LEU A 14 -2.76 -2.14 23.73
CA LEU A 14 -2.22 -1.02 22.96
C LEU A 14 -0.76 -0.67 23.34
N ARG A 15 -0.40 -0.77 24.63
CA ARG A 15 1.00 -0.57 25.04
C ARG A 15 1.91 -1.63 24.46
N THR A 16 1.53 -2.90 24.60
CA THR A 16 2.29 -4.01 24.01
C THR A 16 2.48 -3.79 22.51
N ARG A 17 1.42 -3.38 21.83
CA ARG A 17 1.47 -3.10 20.41
C ARG A 17 2.39 -1.93 20.05
N ALA A 18 2.34 -0.84 20.83
CA ALA A 18 3.24 0.29 20.64
C ALA A 18 4.71 -0.11 20.84
N ASP A 19 4.99 -0.93 21.86
CA ASP A 19 6.34 -1.43 22.13
C ASP A 19 6.85 -2.35 21.00
N GLU A 20 5.98 -3.18 20.44
CA GLU A 20 6.32 -4.05 19.29
C GLU A 20 6.66 -3.23 18.05
N ILE A 21 5.82 -2.23 17.70
CA ILE A 21 6.07 -1.32 16.58
C ILE A 21 7.37 -0.56 16.80
N PHE A 22 7.59 -0.04 18.01
CA PHE A 22 8.80 0.70 18.34
C PHE A 22 10.07 -0.14 18.18
N ARG A 23 10.04 -1.40 18.65
CA ARG A 23 11.16 -2.34 18.45
C ARG A 23 11.39 -2.60 16.97
N THR A 24 10.34 -2.78 16.20
CA THR A 24 10.46 -2.96 14.74
C THR A 24 11.17 -1.78 14.07
N LEU A 25 10.87 -0.55 14.48
CA LEU A 25 11.52 0.63 13.92
C LEU A 25 13.02 0.70 14.29
N ILE A 26 13.42 0.15 15.44
CA ILE A 26 14.82 0.00 15.82
C ILE A 26 15.48 -1.12 15.00
N ASP A 27 14.83 -2.29 14.93
CA ASP A 27 15.37 -3.46 14.22
C ASP A 27 15.52 -3.24 12.70
N THR A 28 14.75 -2.30 12.14
CA THR A 28 14.82 -1.88 10.73
C THR A 28 15.66 -0.62 10.52
N ASP A 29 16.45 -0.21 11.50
CA ASP A 29 17.32 0.96 11.44
C ASP A 29 16.60 2.29 11.11
N VAL A 30 15.31 2.41 11.39
CA VAL A 30 14.55 3.68 11.26
C VAL A 30 14.79 4.57 12.48
N ILE A 31 14.99 3.95 13.66
CA ILE A 31 15.31 4.62 14.92
C ILE A 31 16.59 4.04 15.47
N GLU A 32 17.52 4.90 15.86
CA GLU A 32 18.74 4.56 16.59
C GLU A 32 18.65 5.06 18.05
N ILE A 33 19.21 4.30 18.97
CA ILE A 33 19.26 4.64 20.40
C ILE A 33 20.68 4.97 20.77
N GLU A 34 20.94 6.19 21.22
CA GLU A 34 22.20 6.59 21.83
C GLU A 34 22.03 6.82 23.32
N GLN A 35 23.01 6.35 24.10
CA GLN A 35 23.00 6.53 25.54
C GLN A 35 24.01 7.61 25.96
N GLU A 36 23.51 8.75 26.46
CA GLU A 36 24.32 9.84 27.00
C GLU A 36 23.93 10.11 28.47
N ASP A 37 24.91 10.23 29.31
CA ASP A 37 24.73 10.53 30.78
C ASP A 37 23.68 9.63 31.49
N GLY A 38 23.58 8.36 31.06
CA GLY A 38 22.64 7.37 31.63
C GLY A 38 21.17 7.61 31.22
N ARG A 39 20.95 8.35 30.14
CA ARG A 39 19.64 8.56 29.51
C ARG A 39 19.71 8.06 28.08
N ASP A 40 18.62 7.45 27.64
CA ASP A 40 18.45 7.01 26.25
C ASP A 40 17.91 8.17 25.42
N TYR A 41 18.58 8.46 24.32
CA TYR A 41 18.16 9.40 23.29
C TYR A 41 17.82 8.63 22.03
N TYR A 42 16.75 9.05 21.36
CA TYR A 42 16.23 8.39 20.18
C TYR A 42 16.38 9.31 18.98
N TYR A 43 17.05 8.82 17.96
CA TYR A 43 17.31 9.55 16.72
C TYR A 43 16.68 8.81 15.56
N THR A 44 16.20 9.54 14.57
CA THR A 44 15.80 8.96 13.29
C THR A 44 17.03 8.85 12.39
N THR A 45 17.26 7.69 11.82
CA THR A 45 18.40 7.43 10.92
C THR A 45 18.13 7.87 9.50
N VAL A 46 16.86 8.13 9.18
CA VAL A 46 16.37 8.61 7.90
C VAL A 46 15.75 10.00 8.04
N ASP A 47 15.84 10.81 7.00
CA ASP A 47 15.14 12.08 6.94
C ASP A 47 13.65 11.81 6.79
N LEU A 48 12.90 11.99 7.88
CA LEU A 48 11.45 11.83 7.86
C LEU A 48 10.77 13.15 7.46
N PRO A 49 9.64 13.10 6.72
CA PRO A 49 8.83 14.30 6.48
C PRO A 49 8.49 15.02 7.78
N GLN A 50 8.33 16.37 7.75
CA GLN A 50 8.02 17.16 8.96
C GLN A 50 6.75 16.69 9.67
N ASP A 51 5.80 16.13 8.91
CA ASP A 51 4.55 15.59 9.38
C ASP A 51 4.50 14.05 9.30
N PHE A 52 5.68 13.41 9.36
CA PHE A 52 5.78 11.95 9.35
C PHE A 52 4.78 11.29 10.30
N ALA A 53 4.08 10.29 9.80
CA ALA A 53 3.18 9.49 10.59
C ALA A 53 3.08 8.05 10.04
N LEU A 54 2.96 7.12 10.95
CA LEU A 54 2.60 5.74 10.64
C LEU A 54 1.07 5.66 10.50
N ASP A 55 0.53 6.20 9.40
CA ASP A 55 -0.92 6.35 9.20
C ASP A 55 -1.66 5.00 9.05
N GLN A 56 -0.93 3.95 8.73
CA GLN A 56 -1.47 2.61 8.54
C GLN A 56 -0.74 1.59 9.43
N PRO A 57 -1.42 0.53 9.88
CA PRO A 57 -0.78 -0.52 10.68
C PRO A 57 0.46 -1.15 10.04
N LEU A 58 0.48 -1.23 8.71
CA LEU A 58 1.59 -1.79 7.92
C LEU A 58 2.57 -0.73 7.38
N SER A 59 2.52 0.53 7.88
CA SER A 59 3.52 1.54 7.52
C SER A 59 4.97 1.10 7.80
N PRO A 60 5.30 0.40 8.90
CA PRO A 60 6.66 -0.13 9.10
C PRO A 60 7.07 -1.16 8.04
N PHE A 61 6.15 -2.00 7.60
CA PHE A 61 6.42 -2.91 6.47
C PHE A 61 6.66 -2.15 5.18
N LEU A 62 5.86 -1.12 4.88
CA LEU A 62 6.07 -0.30 3.68
C LEU A 62 7.48 0.28 3.66
N ILE A 63 7.95 0.89 4.76
CA ILE A 63 9.29 1.47 4.84
C ILE A 63 10.36 0.41 4.56
N ALA A 64 10.27 -0.75 5.20
CA ALA A 64 11.22 -1.85 4.97
C ALA A 64 11.16 -2.38 3.53
N ALA A 65 9.99 -2.48 2.93
CA ALA A 65 9.81 -2.99 1.57
C ALA A 65 10.35 -2.04 0.49
N LEU A 66 10.41 -0.73 0.75
CA LEU A 66 10.98 0.24 -0.19
C LEU A 66 12.46 -0.04 -0.51
N GLU A 67 13.21 -0.70 0.39
CA GLU A 67 14.59 -1.10 0.16
C GLU A 67 14.74 -2.14 -0.95
N LEU A 68 13.66 -2.84 -1.31
CA LEU A 68 13.67 -3.85 -2.38
C LEU A 68 13.56 -3.26 -3.77
N LEU A 69 13.24 -1.96 -3.88
CA LEU A 69 13.08 -1.28 -5.16
C LEU A 69 14.41 -0.71 -5.65
N ASP A 70 14.62 -0.77 -6.97
CA ASP A 70 15.73 -0.10 -7.64
C ASP A 70 15.33 1.36 -7.96
N PRO A 71 15.95 2.37 -7.29
CA PRO A 71 15.64 3.77 -7.55
C PRO A 71 15.95 4.22 -8.99
N ALA A 72 16.80 3.48 -9.73
CA ALA A 72 17.12 3.76 -11.12
C ALA A 72 16.11 3.16 -12.11
N SER A 73 15.14 2.37 -11.62
CA SER A 73 14.11 1.78 -12.47
C SER A 73 13.20 2.84 -13.07
N PRO A 74 12.86 2.78 -14.37
CA PRO A 74 11.86 3.67 -14.97
C PRO A 74 10.46 3.55 -14.35
N SER A 75 10.16 2.44 -13.67
CA SER A 75 8.89 2.21 -12.99
C SER A 75 8.92 2.55 -11.50
N TYR A 76 10.03 3.11 -10.99
CA TYR A 76 10.24 3.28 -9.55
C TYR A 76 9.08 4.00 -8.85
N ALA A 77 8.65 5.15 -9.38
CA ALA A 77 7.54 5.90 -8.80
C ALA A 77 6.24 5.09 -8.73
N LEU A 78 5.91 4.38 -9.81
CA LEU A 78 4.75 3.50 -9.87
C LEU A 78 4.87 2.29 -8.94
N ASP A 79 6.07 1.78 -8.74
CA ASP A 79 6.34 0.64 -7.86
C ASP A 79 6.22 1.06 -6.40
N VAL A 80 6.70 2.25 -6.03
CA VAL A 80 6.46 2.84 -4.68
C VAL A 80 4.97 3.00 -4.42
N ILE A 81 4.20 3.51 -5.41
CA ILE A 81 2.73 3.61 -5.30
C ILE A 81 2.12 2.23 -5.07
N SER A 82 2.52 1.20 -5.82
CA SER A 82 2.00 -0.16 -5.68
C SER A 82 2.29 -0.75 -4.30
N MET A 83 3.48 -0.50 -3.74
CA MET A 83 3.82 -0.91 -2.38
C MET A 83 2.94 -0.22 -1.34
N ALA A 84 2.75 1.10 -1.47
CA ALA A 84 1.87 1.85 -0.58
C ALA A 84 0.42 1.33 -0.70
N GLU A 85 -0.10 1.14 -1.91
CA GLU A 85 -1.45 0.62 -2.14
C GLU A 85 -1.66 -0.77 -1.52
N ALA A 86 -0.66 -1.65 -1.53
CA ALA A 86 -0.77 -2.99 -0.96
C ALA A 86 -1.03 -3.00 0.55
N THR A 87 -0.64 -1.94 1.26
CA THR A 87 -0.83 -1.79 2.72
C THR A 87 -2.16 -1.13 3.10
N LEU A 88 -2.88 -0.57 2.14
CA LEU A 88 -4.14 0.14 2.36
C LEU A 88 -5.34 -0.80 2.43
N GLU A 89 -6.41 -0.35 3.09
CA GLU A 89 -7.71 -1.02 3.09
C GLU A 89 -8.28 -1.11 1.66
N ASP A 90 -8.94 -2.22 1.35
CA ASP A 90 -9.45 -2.48 0.00
C ASP A 90 -10.64 -1.59 -0.37
N PRO A 91 -10.57 -0.83 -1.46
CA PRO A 91 -11.73 -0.17 -2.05
C PRO A 91 -12.56 -1.18 -2.86
N LYS A 92 -13.22 -2.12 -2.18
CA LYS A 92 -13.84 -3.32 -2.77
C LYS A 92 -14.72 -3.05 -3.98
N GLN A 93 -15.48 -1.92 -3.99
CA GLN A 93 -16.35 -1.57 -5.11
C GLN A 93 -15.55 -1.20 -6.36
N ILE A 94 -14.42 -0.51 -6.17
CA ILE A 94 -13.53 -0.11 -7.27
C ILE A 94 -12.81 -1.35 -7.82
N LEU A 95 -12.25 -2.19 -6.95
CA LEU A 95 -11.58 -3.43 -7.37
C LEU A 95 -12.52 -4.36 -8.16
N ARG A 96 -13.78 -4.48 -7.72
CA ARG A 96 -14.80 -5.25 -8.48
C ARG A 96 -15.11 -4.62 -9.84
N ALA A 97 -15.05 -3.30 -9.96
CA ALA A 97 -15.28 -2.63 -11.24
C ALA A 97 -14.10 -2.86 -12.19
N GLN A 98 -12.86 -2.80 -11.70
CA GLN A 98 -11.65 -3.16 -12.46
C GLN A 98 -11.70 -4.63 -12.92
N GLU A 99 -12.01 -5.56 -12.01
CA GLU A 99 -12.14 -6.99 -12.31
C GLU A 99 -13.17 -7.25 -13.40
N ARG A 100 -14.36 -6.60 -13.32
CA ARG A 100 -15.40 -6.73 -14.34
C ARG A 100 -14.89 -6.27 -15.68
N GLN A 101 -14.27 -5.10 -15.77
CA GLN A 101 -13.72 -4.58 -17.02
C GLN A 101 -12.63 -5.49 -17.58
N ALA A 102 -11.76 -6.04 -16.76
CA ALA A 102 -10.72 -6.98 -17.16
C ALA A 102 -11.33 -8.27 -17.76
N ARG A 103 -12.39 -8.79 -17.12
CA ARG A 103 -13.13 -9.97 -17.62
C ARG A 103 -13.87 -9.68 -18.92
N ASP A 104 -14.52 -8.53 -19.04
CA ASP A 104 -15.22 -8.13 -20.25
C ASP A 104 -14.23 -8.02 -21.43
N LYS A 105 -13.09 -7.36 -21.22
CA LYS A 105 -12.02 -7.24 -22.22
C LYS A 105 -11.46 -8.60 -22.63
N ALA A 106 -11.14 -9.46 -21.69
CA ALA A 106 -10.62 -10.79 -21.96
C ALA A 106 -11.65 -11.66 -22.70
N MET A 107 -12.95 -11.53 -22.37
CA MET A 107 -14.01 -12.22 -23.09
C MET A 107 -14.07 -11.78 -24.57
N GLU A 108 -13.92 -10.48 -24.84
CA GLU A 108 -13.92 -9.95 -26.20
C GLU A 108 -12.69 -10.43 -26.98
N GLU A 109 -11.50 -10.39 -26.37
CA GLU A 109 -10.26 -10.88 -26.98
C GLU A 109 -10.35 -12.37 -27.29
N MET A 110 -10.78 -13.21 -26.33
CA MET A 110 -10.94 -14.65 -26.55
C MET A 110 -12.00 -14.99 -27.61
N LYS A 111 -13.06 -14.17 -27.74
CA LYS A 111 -14.03 -14.30 -28.83
C LYS A 111 -13.41 -14.00 -30.19
N ALA A 112 -12.61 -12.94 -30.28
CA ALA A 112 -11.93 -12.57 -31.53
C ALA A 112 -10.93 -13.65 -31.97
N ASP A 113 -10.26 -14.30 -30.99
CA ASP A 113 -9.31 -15.39 -31.23
C ASP A 113 -9.99 -16.75 -31.50
N GLY A 114 -11.33 -16.82 -31.47
CA GLY A 114 -12.08 -18.04 -31.74
C GLY A 114 -12.01 -19.12 -30.67
N VAL A 115 -11.63 -18.75 -29.43
CA VAL A 115 -11.60 -19.67 -28.29
C VAL A 115 -13.02 -20.22 -28.01
N ASP A 116 -13.14 -21.51 -27.73
CA ASP A 116 -14.41 -22.14 -27.42
C ASP A 116 -15.11 -21.55 -26.20
N TYR A 117 -16.44 -21.61 -26.14
CA TYR A 117 -17.21 -20.94 -25.11
C TYR A 117 -16.89 -21.47 -23.70
N ASP A 118 -16.80 -22.78 -23.55
CA ASP A 118 -16.54 -23.41 -22.24
C ASP A 118 -15.11 -23.07 -21.76
N GLU A 119 -14.14 -23.11 -22.67
CA GLU A 119 -12.76 -22.71 -22.37
C GLU A 119 -12.66 -21.23 -21.98
N ARG A 120 -13.45 -20.35 -22.61
CA ARG A 120 -13.51 -18.93 -22.18
C ARG A 120 -14.01 -18.78 -20.77
N LEU A 121 -15.05 -19.52 -20.38
CA LEU A 121 -15.60 -19.47 -19.02
C LEU A 121 -14.57 -19.94 -17.98
N ASP A 122 -13.82 -20.99 -18.29
CA ASP A 122 -12.77 -21.48 -17.41
C ASP A 122 -11.65 -20.44 -17.23
N ARG A 123 -11.16 -19.87 -18.31
CA ARG A 123 -10.11 -18.84 -18.27
C ARG A 123 -10.55 -17.56 -17.55
N LEU A 124 -11.84 -17.19 -17.61
CA LEU A 124 -12.37 -16.02 -16.90
C LEU A 124 -12.35 -16.18 -15.37
N GLN A 125 -12.31 -17.41 -14.84
CA GLN A 125 -12.26 -17.62 -13.39
C GLN A 125 -10.96 -17.11 -12.79
N ASP A 126 -9.86 -17.13 -13.54
CA ASP A 126 -8.54 -16.71 -13.08
C ASP A 126 -8.31 -15.20 -13.25
N ILE A 127 -9.23 -14.51 -13.94
CA ILE A 127 -9.09 -13.07 -14.18
C ILE A 127 -9.58 -12.28 -12.98
N THR A 128 -8.69 -11.44 -12.46
CA THR A 128 -8.93 -10.53 -11.33
C THR A 128 -8.49 -9.11 -11.68
N TYR A 129 -8.67 -8.17 -10.75
CA TYR A 129 -8.11 -6.84 -10.89
C TYR A 129 -6.57 -6.87 -10.93
N PRO A 130 -5.89 -5.83 -11.50
CA PRO A 130 -4.43 -5.78 -11.60
C PRO A 130 -3.75 -5.82 -10.22
N LYS A 131 -2.72 -6.65 -10.11
CA LYS A 131 -1.92 -6.83 -8.89
C LYS A 131 -0.43 -6.65 -9.19
N PRO A 132 0.03 -5.41 -9.46
CA PRO A 132 1.44 -5.18 -9.70
C PRO A 132 2.28 -5.60 -8.50
N LEU A 133 3.49 -6.08 -8.75
CA LEU A 133 4.43 -6.57 -7.74
C LEU A 133 3.89 -7.69 -6.82
N ASN A 134 2.85 -8.43 -7.23
CA ASN A 134 2.19 -9.41 -6.38
C ASN A 134 3.17 -10.40 -5.74
N ASP A 135 4.04 -11.01 -6.53
CA ASP A 135 4.96 -12.04 -6.05
C ASP A 135 6.03 -11.44 -5.14
N LEU A 136 6.63 -10.33 -5.53
CA LEU A 136 7.61 -9.60 -4.72
C LEU A 136 7.02 -9.19 -3.36
N LEU A 137 5.84 -8.58 -3.37
CA LEU A 137 5.18 -8.12 -2.15
C LEU A 137 4.78 -9.28 -1.24
N THR A 138 4.25 -10.35 -1.80
CA THR A 138 3.85 -11.54 -1.02
C THR A 138 5.07 -12.18 -0.36
N GLU A 139 6.17 -12.37 -1.11
CA GLU A 139 7.40 -12.95 -0.57
C GLU A 139 8.03 -12.04 0.50
N ALA A 140 8.10 -10.73 0.24
CA ALA A 140 8.61 -9.76 1.17
C ALA A 140 7.80 -9.73 2.48
N PHE A 141 6.47 -9.77 2.39
CA PHE A 141 5.63 -9.77 3.57
C PHE A 141 5.70 -11.10 4.34
N ASP A 142 5.80 -12.22 3.63
CA ASP A 142 6.00 -13.54 4.25
C ASP A 142 7.35 -13.63 4.99
N GLN A 143 8.37 -12.94 4.49
CA GLN A 143 9.65 -12.84 5.21
C GLN A 143 9.52 -11.88 6.41
N TYR A 144 8.97 -10.68 6.20
CA TYR A 144 8.81 -9.65 7.23
C TYR A 144 8.08 -10.17 8.48
N ARG A 145 6.98 -10.89 8.31
CA ARG A 145 6.18 -11.42 9.43
C ARG A 145 6.84 -12.55 10.21
N LYS A 146 7.95 -13.15 9.72
CA LYS A 146 8.74 -14.11 10.51
C LYS A 146 9.52 -13.40 11.60
N ASP A 147 10.03 -12.21 11.28
CA ASP A 147 10.84 -11.41 12.18
C ASP A 147 9.98 -10.45 13.03
N VAL A 148 8.78 -10.16 12.56
CA VAL A 148 7.83 -9.21 13.17
C VAL A 148 6.50 -9.92 13.50
N PRO A 149 6.40 -10.61 14.67
CA PRO A 149 5.27 -11.48 15.00
C PRO A 149 3.89 -10.83 14.94
N TRP A 150 3.77 -9.55 15.28
CA TRP A 150 2.51 -8.84 15.22
C TRP A 150 1.97 -8.65 13.79
N ALA A 151 2.84 -8.69 12.78
CA ALA A 151 2.42 -8.58 11.38
C ALA A 151 1.56 -9.79 10.93
N ASN A 152 1.57 -10.90 11.71
CA ASN A 152 0.70 -12.05 11.43
C ASN A 152 -0.81 -11.75 11.63
N ASP A 153 -1.16 -10.66 12.33
CA ASP A 153 -2.54 -10.21 12.49
C ASP A 153 -3.05 -9.45 11.25
N TYR A 154 -2.18 -9.21 10.29
CA TYR A 154 -2.44 -8.42 9.10
C TYR A 154 -2.16 -9.21 7.82
N TRP A 155 -2.66 -8.69 6.73
CA TRP A 155 -2.38 -9.17 5.38
C TRP A 155 -2.19 -7.98 4.44
N ILE A 156 -1.41 -8.19 3.41
CA ILE A 156 -1.29 -7.26 2.29
C ILE A 156 -2.23 -7.70 1.17
N ASN A 157 -2.66 -6.75 0.36
CA ASN A 157 -3.40 -7.06 -0.85
C ASN A 157 -2.88 -6.18 -2.01
N PRO A 158 -1.98 -6.70 -2.85
CA PRO A 158 -1.53 -6.00 -4.05
C PRO A 158 -2.72 -5.59 -4.91
N LYS A 159 -2.77 -4.32 -5.27
CA LYS A 159 -3.84 -3.71 -6.06
C LYS A 159 -3.31 -2.48 -6.78
N SER A 160 -4.07 -1.99 -7.74
CA SER A 160 -3.67 -0.87 -8.59
C SER A 160 -4.87 0.05 -8.84
N VAL A 161 -5.03 1.06 -8.03
CA VAL A 161 -6.06 2.10 -8.22
C VAL A 161 -5.39 3.43 -8.54
N VAL A 162 -4.50 3.92 -7.66
CA VAL A 162 -3.72 5.14 -7.89
C VAL A 162 -2.77 4.93 -9.07
N ARG A 163 -2.04 3.82 -9.09
CA ARG A 163 -1.17 3.47 -10.22
C ARG A 163 -1.93 3.45 -11.54
N ASP A 164 -3.10 2.80 -11.61
CA ASP A 164 -3.93 2.74 -12.81
C ASP A 164 -4.43 4.13 -13.25
N MET A 165 -4.75 5.01 -12.30
CA MET A 165 -5.09 6.41 -12.60
C MET A 165 -3.91 7.15 -13.24
N VAL A 166 -2.70 6.98 -12.71
CA VAL A 166 -1.48 7.60 -13.24
C VAL A 166 -1.16 7.04 -14.63
N GLU A 167 -1.09 5.70 -14.78
CA GLU A 167 -0.77 5.03 -16.05
C GLU A 167 -1.76 5.38 -17.17
N THR A 168 -3.01 5.70 -16.83
CA THR A 168 -4.06 6.04 -17.80
C THR A 168 -4.32 7.54 -17.91
N ALA A 169 -3.53 8.36 -17.20
CA ALA A 169 -3.71 9.81 -17.11
C ALA A 169 -5.16 10.22 -16.82
N SER A 170 -5.82 9.47 -15.93
CA SER A 170 -7.24 9.64 -15.61
C SER A 170 -7.39 10.51 -14.36
N ASP A 171 -8.04 11.65 -14.48
CA ASP A 171 -8.54 12.39 -13.33
C ASP A 171 -9.65 11.60 -12.61
N PHE A 172 -10.10 12.12 -11.46
CA PHE A 172 -11.14 11.49 -10.64
C PHE A 172 -12.41 11.16 -11.44
N ASN A 173 -12.92 12.12 -12.22
CA ASN A 173 -14.16 11.95 -12.98
C ASN A 173 -13.97 10.98 -14.15
N GLY A 174 -12.85 11.07 -14.85
CA GLY A 174 -12.48 10.18 -15.93
C GLY A 174 -12.36 8.74 -15.44
N TYR A 175 -11.76 8.52 -14.28
CA TYR A 175 -11.64 7.20 -13.67
C TYR A 175 -13.00 6.61 -13.27
N ILE A 176 -13.86 7.40 -12.63
CA ILE A 176 -15.24 7.00 -12.30
C ILE A 176 -16.03 6.63 -13.56
N ALA A 177 -15.90 7.42 -14.63
CA ALA A 177 -16.58 7.15 -15.90
C ALA A 177 -16.03 5.87 -16.55
N ARG A 178 -14.72 5.69 -16.60
CA ARG A 178 -14.03 4.53 -17.17
C ARG A 178 -14.52 3.21 -16.58
N TYR A 179 -14.67 3.15 -15.27
CA TYR A 179 -15.08 1.95 -14.55
C TYR A 179 -16.59 1.88 -14.26
N ASN A 180 -17.37 2.84 -14.78
CA ASN A 180 -18.81 2.97 -14.48
C ASN A 180 -19.11 2.90 -12.99
N ALA A 181 -18.30 3.60 -12.19
CA ALA A 181 -18.24 3.51 -10.73
C ALA A 181 -18.90 4.70 -10.02
N ALA A 182 -19.89 5.37 -10.64
CA ALA A 182 -20.54 6.57 -10.10
C ALA A 182 -21.13 6.38 -8.69
N ARG A 183 -21.55 5.17 -8.31
CA ARG A 183 -22.04 4.87 -6.96
C ARG A 183 -20.92 4.68 -5.93
N SER A 184 -19.67 4.72 -6.35
CA SER A 184 -18.50 4.44 -5.54
C SER A 184 -17.56 5.65 -5.41
N GLU A 185 -18.01 6.84 -5.79
CA GLU A 185 -17.23 8.10 -5.73
C GLU A 185 -16.66 8.34 -4.33
N GLY A 186 -17.49 8.20 -3.29
CA GLY A 186 -17.04 8.37 -1.91
C GLY A 186 -16.00 7.34 -1.47
N THR A 187 -16.09 6.11 -1.97
CA THR A 187 -15.09 5.06 -1.72
C THR A 187 -13.77 5.39 -2.39
N LEU A 188 -13.81 5.85 -3.66
CA LEU A 188 -12.60 6.26 -4.37
C LEU A 188 -11.95 7.47 -3.71
N LEU A 189 -12.73 8.50 -3.38
CA LEU A 189 -12.21 9.72 -2.74
C LEU A 189 -11.52 9.42 -1.41
N ARG A 190 -12.13 8.57 -0.57
CA ARG A 190 -11.53 8.13 0.68
C ARG A 190 -10.21 7.38 0.42
N TYR A 191 -10.22 6.45 -0.51
CA TYR A 191 -9.05 5.67 -0.86
C TYR A 191 -7.88 6.54 -1.35
N LEU A 192 -8.15 7.50 -2.24
CA LEU A 192 -7.14 8.46 -2.72
C LEU A 192 -6.59 9.32 -1.59
N SER A 193 -7.46 9.76 -0.65
CA SER A 193 -7.01 10.49 0.54
C SER A 193 -6.11 9.66 1.45
N ASP A 194 -6.40 8.36 1.61
CA ASP A 194 -5.57 7.45 2.40
C ASP A 194 -4.23 7.17 1.70
N ALA A 195 -4.25 6.94 0.38
CA ALA A 195 -3.05 6.76 -0.44
C ALA A 195 -2.15 8.01 -0.40
N TYR A 196 -2.72 9.20 -0.61
CA TYR A 196 -2.00 10.46 -0.50
C TYR A 196 -1.30 10.59 0.86
N ARG A 197 -2.00 10.34 1.96
CA ARG A 197 -1.42 10.43 3.31
C ARG A 197 -0.24 9.48 3.49
N VAL A 198 -0.35 8.24 3.03
CA VAL A 198 0.74 7.27 3.13
C VAL A 198 1.92 7.70 2.27
N LEU A 199 1.70 8.08 1.00
CA LEU A 199 2.77 8.52 0.11
C LEU A 199 3.46 9.80 0.60
N ALA A 200 2.67 10.79 1.06
CA ALA A 200 3.19 12.09 1.50
C ALA A 200 3.85 12.06 2.87
N ARG A 201 3.42 11.17 3.78
CA ARG A 201 3.81 11.22 5.19
C ARG A 201 4.61 10.01 5.67
N THR A 202 4.47 8.85 5.02
CA THR A 202 5.18 7.62 5.42
C THR A 202 6.40 7.36 4.55
N VAL A 203 6.34 7.65 3.24
CA VAL A 203 7.48 7.47 2.33
C VAL A 203 8.56 8.51 2.63
N PRO A 204 9.78 8.11 3.03
CA PRO A 204 10.86 9.05 3.33
C PRO A 204 11.27 9.88 2.11
N PRO A 205 11.68 11.17 2.29
CA PRO A 205 12.08 12.04 1.19
C PRO A 205 13.19 11.45 0.31
N GLU A 206 14.17 10.76 0.90
CA GLU A 206 15.28 10.12 0.17
C GLU A 206 14.83 8.94 -0.70
N LYS A 207 13.63 8.41 -0.46
CA LYS A 207 12.98 7.39 -1.28
C LYS A 207 12.03 7.97 -2.31
N ARG A 208 12.01 9.28 -2.50
CA ARG A 208 11.20 9.96 -3.51
C ARG A 208 12.07 10.45 -4.65
N ASN A 209 11.55 10.35 -5.85
CA ASN A 209 12.09 11.01 -7.02
C ASN A 209 11.12 12.11 -7.50
N GLU A 210 11.55 12.93 -8.44
CA GLU A 210 10.75 14.03 -8.99
C GLU A 210 9.39 13.56 -9.53
N GLU A 211 9.37 12.40 -10.21
CA GLU A 211 8.15 11.82 -10.74
C GLU A 211 7.13 11.46 -9.64
N LEU A 212 7.60 10.86 -8.53
CA LEU A 212 6.74 10.52 -7.40
C LEU A 212 6.22 11.78 -6.69
N ASP A 213 7.05 12.81 -6.54
CA ASP A 213 6.64 14.08 -5.94
C ASP A 213 5.60 14.79 -6.81
N ASP A 214 5.74 14.74 -8.14
CA ASP A 214 4.74 15.27 -9.08
C ASP A 214 3.40 14.52 -8.96
N ILE A 215 3.44 13.19 -8.81
CA ILE A 215 2.23 12.38 -8.61
C ILE A 215 1.56 12.70 -7.27
N ILE A 216 2.34 12.88 -6.20
CA ILE A 216 1.81 13.25 -4.88
C ILE A 216 1.16 14.65 -4.91
N ALA A 217 1.68 15.56 -5.73
CA ALA A 217 1.16 16.92 -5.91
C ALA A 217 -0.07 16.99 -6.82
N TRP A 218 -0.30 15.98 -7.65
CA TRP A 218 -1.41 15.89 -8.59
C TRP A 218 -2.73 15.50 -7.91
#